data_af4ca4a57b5ed698fd304b70d118b180
#
_entry.id   af4ca4a57b5ed698fd304b70d118b180
#
_cell.length_a   1.000
_cell.length_b   1.000
_cell.length_c   1.000
_cell.angle_alpha   90.00
_cell.angle_beta   90.00
_cell.angle_gamma   90.00
#
_symmetry.space_group_name_H-M   'P 1'
#
loop_
_entity.id
_entity.type
_entity.pdbx_description
1 polymer ?
#
loop_
_entity_poly.entity_id
_entity_poly.type
_entity_poly.pdbx_seq_one_letter_code
_entity_poly.pdbx_strand_id
1 'polypeptide(L)'
;MALFATRFLLVAAGLLLLAGCSGDFPGLGALTNGTATSGAEGQKEITVTSNQVSLTAPEGFCVDPVSTRNGASEAFVVFGNCAAITGNNKQSQPYVEAIVTATVSSAGLAGDGSIAPQSEALVGFFQSNAGKQALSRSADPRAVRIGDGFSEDGAVFLLVADSSPPHVDGAMKSYWRSYFDAGSAVVAMSVIGFQQNPISGTEGLSLLRRFKERNARAPFSKASQEADAQRPVQRPG
;
A
#
# COMPACT_ATOMS: atom_id res chain seq x y z
N MET A 1 -47.27 -37.87 26.31
CA MET A 1 -46.72 -39.06 26.94
C MET A 1 -45.32 -38.77 27.30
N ALA A 2 -45.19 -38.50 28.51
CA ALA A 2 -44.50 -39.15 29.64
C ALA A 2 -43.03 -38.72 29.65
N LEU A 3 -42.64 -37.82 30.55
CA LEU A 3 -42.33 -37.96 31.99
C LEU A 3 -41.00 -38.72 32.22
N PHE A 4 -40.04 -38.14 32.85
CA PHE A 4 -39.57 -38.15 34.23
C PHE A 4 -38.18 -37.51 34.24
N ALA A 5 -37.93 -36.43 34.85
CA ALA A 5 -37.87 -36.15 36.30
C ALA A 5 -36.52 -36.55 36.95
N THR A 6 -35.84 -35.53 37.40
CA THR A 6 -35.17 -35.35 38.71
C THR A 6 -34.00 -36.27 39.08
N ARG A 7 -32.85 -35.69 39.42
CA ARG A 7 -32.28 -35.79 40.78
C ARG A 7 -31.12 -34.80 40.99
N PHE A 8 -31.37 -33.97 41.91
CA PHE A 8 -30.53 -33.23 42.87
C PHE A 8 -29.42 -34.07 43.53
N LEU A 9 -28.30 -33.46 43.88
CA LEU A 9 -27.63 -33.39 45.20
C LEU A 9 -26.21 -32.89 44.95
N LEU A 10 -25.88 -31.64 45.34
CA LEU A 10 -25.21 -31.21 46.57
C LEU A 10 -23.91 -31.99 46.93
N VAL A 11 -22.80 -31.25 47.06
CA VAL A 11 -21.83 -31.21 48.18
C VAL A 11 -20.63 -30.42 47.68
N ALA A 12 -20.43 -29.18 48.10
CA ALA A 12 -19.71 -28.69 49.26
C ALA A 12 -18.18 -28.57 49.09
N ALA A 13 -17.77 -27.28 49.14
CA ALA A 13 -16.61 -26.74 49.84
C ALA A 13 -15.22 -27.39 49.62
N GLY A 14 -14.34 -26.59 49.09
CA GLY A 14 -12.88 -26.81 49.15
C GLY A 14 -12.14 -25.53 48.87
N LEU A 15 -12.04 -24.62 49.87
CA LEU A 15 -11.05 -23.56 49.90
C LEU A 15 -9.66 -24.22 49.96
N LEU A 16 -8.85 -23.98 48.96
CA LEU A 16 -7.40 -24.18 49.02
C LEU A 16 -6.72 -22.93 48.52
N LEU A 17 -6.19 -22.21 49.51
CA LEU A 17 -5.15 -21.18 49.38
C LEU A 17 -3.92 -21.82 48.75
N LEU A 18 -3.50 -21.37 47.60
CA LEU A 18 -2.15 -21.59 47.11
C LEU A 18 -1.45 -20.23 46.95
N ALA A 19 -0.64 -20.01 47.94
CA ALA A 19 0.33 -18.93 48.00
C ALA A 19 1.33 -19.01 46.83
N GLY A 20 1.79 -17.86 46.45
CA GLY A 20 2.80 -17.44 45.52
C GLY A 20 3.85 -18.43 45.02
N CYS A 21 4.13 -18.27 43.75
CA CYS A 21 5.48 -18.40 43.22
C CYS A 21 5.73 -17.20 42.34
N SER A 22 6.48 -16.24 42.89
CA SER A 22 7.20 -15.24 42.12
C SER A 22 8.29 -15.98 41.34
N GLY A 23 7.99 -16.36 40.10
CA GLY A 23 8.98 -16.84 39.17
C GLY A 23 9.38 -15.67 38.27
N ASP A 24 10.56 -15.10 38.53
CA ASP A 24 11.24 -14.25 37.56
C ASP A 24 11.43 -15.04 36.26
N PHE A 25 10.66 -14.72 35.23
CA PHE A 25 10.96 -15.10 33.86
C PHE A 25 11.73 -13.96 33.19
N PRO A 26 13.07 -14.10 33.00
CA PRO A 26 13.78 -13.19 32.14
C PRO A 26 13.49 -13.58 30.69
N GLY A 27 12.73 -12.75 29.96
CA GLY A 27 12.67 -12.90 28.53
C GLY A 27 11.29 -12.86 27.86
N LEU A 28 10.34 -12.09 28.35
CA LEU A 28 9.23 -11.63 27.52
C LEU A 28 9.50 -10.17 27.15
N GLY A 29 10.11 -9.99 25.97
CA GLY A 29 10.22 -8.71 25.33
C GLY A 29 8.86 -8.03 25.33
N ALA A 30 8.83 -6.82 25.84
CA ALA A 30 7.68 -5.96 25.91
C ALA A 30 6.95 -5.94 24.55
N LEU A 31 5.75 -6.52 24.52
CA LEU A 31 4.73 -6.11 23.57
C LEU A 31 4.40 -4.67 23.96
N THR A 32 5.16 -3.73 23.42
CA THR A 32 4.77 -2.33 23.46
C THR A 32 3.49 -2.24 22.67
N ASN A 33 2.35 -2.25 23.38
CA ASN A 33 1.14 -1.65 22.88
C ASN A 33 1.55 -0.27 22.37
N GLY A 34 1.59 -0.10 21.06
CA GLY A 34 1.80 1.20 20.45
C GLY A 34 0.65 2.12 20.84
N THR A 35 0.76 2.71 22.01
CA THR A 35 0.01 3.90 22.38
C THR A 35 0.42 4.93 21.33
N ALA A 36 -0.51 5.33 20.47
CA ALA A 36 -0.30 6.43 19.54
C ALA A 36 0.15 7.64 20.38
N THR A 37 1.45 7.89 20.39
CA THR A 37 2.02 9.04 21.09
C THR A 37 1.59 10.26 20.30
N SER A 38 0.61 11.00 20.81
CA SER A 38 0.19 12.28 20.27
C SER A 38 1.42 13.17 20.15
N GLY A 39 1.92 13.37 18.90
CA GLY A 39 3.14 14.13 18.64
C GLY A 39 4.22 13.38 17.85
N ALA A 40 4.07 12.09 17.58
CA ALA A 40 5.00 11.35 16.74
C ALA A 40 5.03 11.91 15.30
N GLU A 41 6.21 11.94 14.69
CA GLU A 41 6.31 12.22 13.26
C GLU A 41 5.74 11.04 12.46
N GLY A 42 4.96 11.34 11.40
CA GLY A 42 4.42 10.32 10.53
C GLY A 42 5.51 9.69 9.66
N GLN A 43 5.43 8.38 9.46
CA GLN A 43 6.35 7.63 8.62
C GLN A 43 6.12 8.00 7.14
N LYS A 44 7.13 8.60 6.48
CA LYS A 44 7.09 9.01 5.08
C LYS A 44 7.66 7.98 4.12
N GLU A 45 8.35 6.99 4.62
CA GLU A 45 9.00 5.93 3.82
C GLU A 45 8.67 4.56 4.41
N ILE A 46 8.46 3.58 3.54
CA ILE A 46 8.27 2.18 3.93
C ILE A 46 9.03 1.26 2.97
N THR A 47 9.73 0.29 3.52
CA THR A 47 10.35 -0.80 2.75
C THR A 47 9.46 -2.04 2.81
N VAL A 48 9.15 -2.59 1.66
CA VAL A 48 8.21 -3.70 1.51
C VAL A 48 8.83 -4.84 0.70
N THR A 49 8.10 -5.96 0.60
CA THR A 49 8.50 -7.16 -0.17
C THR A 49 9.89 -7.66 0.21
N SER A 50 10.04 -8.04 1.49
CA SER A 50 11.32 -8.55 2.04
C SER A 50 12.50 -7.59 1.81
N ASN A 51 12.28 -6.29 2.03
CA ASN A 51 13.27 -5.21 1.88
C ASN A 51 13.76 -4.95 0.45
N GLN A 52 12.97 -5.33 -0.56
CA GLN A 52 13.36 -5.14 -1.96
C GLN A 52 12.92 -3.79 -2.54
N VAL A 53 11.82 -3.22 -2.03
CA VAL A 53 11.24 -1.98 -2.55
C VAL A 53 11.02 -0.99 -1.42
N SER A 54 11.60 0.20 -1.54
CA SER A 54 11.29 1.35 -0.67
C SER A 54 10.35 2.30 -1.39
N LEU A 55 9.26 2.65 -0.73
CA LEU A 55 8.31 3.66 -1.21
C LEU A 55 8.37 4.88 -0.33
N THR A 56 8.55 6.05 -0.95
CA THR A 56 8.65 7.35 -0.28
C THR A 56 7.49 8.25 -0.68
N ALA A 57 6.76 8.77 0.30
CA ALA A 57 5.67 9.71 0.09
C ALA A 57 6.17 11.14 -0.18
N PRO A 58 5.45 11.95 -0.98
CA PRO A 58 5.65 13.40 -1.03
C PRO A 58 5.29 14.07 0.30
N GLU A 59 5.65 15.34 0.41
CA GLU A 59 5.35 16.14 1.60
C GLU A 59 3.86 16.15 1.92
N GLY A 60 3.53 16.05 3.21
CA GLY A 60 2.18 16.01 3.74
C GLY A 60 1.55 14.62 3.75
N PHE A 61 2.13 13.64 3.02
CA PHE A 61 1.65 12.26 3.02
C PHE A 61 2.52 11.36 3.90
N CYS A 62 1.87 10.48 4.63
CA CYS A 62 2.48 9.47 5.50
C CYS A 62 1.86 8.09 5.24
N VAL A 63 2.60 7.06 5.55
CA VAL A 63 2.11 5.66 5.53
C VAL A 63 1.04 5.48 6.60
N ASP A 64 -0.09 4.92 6.21
CA ASP A 64 -1.10 4.43 7.16
C ASP A 64 -0.75 2.98 7.57
N PRO A 65 -0.25 2.77 8.80
CA PRO A 65 0.16 1.45 9.25
C PRO A 65 -1.03 0.50 9.45
N VAL A 66 -2.23 1.04 9.67
CA VAL A 66 -3.43 0.24 9.91
C VAL A 66 -3.94 -0.41 8.64
N SER A 67 -3.93 0.33 7.53
CA SER A 67 -4.41 -0.14 6.23
C SER A 67 -3.33 -0.81 5.37
N THR A 68 -2.05 -0.64 5.73
CA THR A 68 -0.92 -1.22 4.99
C THR A 68 -0.77 -2.71 5.28
N ARG A 69 -0.46 -3.49 4.23
CA ARG A 69 -0.16 -4.93 4.29
C ARG A 69 1.17 -5.17 3.60
N ASN A 70 2.10 -5.81 4.29
CA ASN A 70 3.43 -6.09 3.76
C ASN A 70 3.70 -7.59 3.77
N GLY A 71 3.78 -8.19 2.59
CA GLY A 71 4.11 -9.60 2.37
C GLY A 71 5.47 -9.77 1.71
N ALA A 72 5.91 -11.01 1.56
CA ALA A 72 7.23 -11.33 1.00
C ALA A 72 7.35 -10.97 -0.48
N SER A 73 6.32 -11.22 -1.28
CA SER A 73 6.30 -11.00 -2.73
C SER A 73 5.34 -9.89 -3.16
N GLU A 74 4.37 -9.57 -2.32
CA GLU A 74 3.36 -8.56 -2.60
C GLU A 74 3.14 -7.69 -1.36
N ALA A 75 2.91 -6.41 -1.60
CA ALA A 75 2.55 -5.47 -0.56
C ALA A 75 1.45 -4.52 -1.05
N PHE A 76 0.60 -4.09 -0.12
CA PHE A 76 -0.37 -3.04 -0.33
C PHE A 76 -0.10 -1.92 0.68
N VAL A 77 0.25 -0.75 0.20
CA VAL A 77 0.60 0.40 1.02
C VAL A 77 -0.43 1.49 0.83
N VAL A 78 -0.86 2.08 1.93
CA VAL A 78 -1.77 3.22 1.93
C VAL A 78 -1.03 4.44 2.47
N PHE A 79 -1.16 5.56 1.76
CA PHE A 79 -0.67 6.87 2.18
C PHE A 79 -1.85 7.82 2.32
N GLY A 80 -1.84 8.60 3.38
CA GLY A 80 -2.82 9.63 3.65
C GLY A 80 -2.20 10.87 4.30
N ASN A 81 -3.02 11.82 4.67
CA ASN A 81 -2.59 13.05 5.37
C ASN A 81 -1.86 12.70 6.67
N CYS A 82 -0.62 13.17 6.83
CA CYS A 82 0.19 12.90 8.02
C CYS A 82 -0.48 13.33 9.32
N ALA A 83 -1.14 14.49 9.34
CA ALA A 83 -1.83 14.97 10.53
C ALA A 83 -2.99 14.05 10.92
N ALA A 84 -3.75 13.56 9.95
CA ALA A 84 -4.85 12.63 10.20
C ALA A 84 -4.37 11.28 10.72
N ILE A 85 -3.28 10.74 10.14
CA ILE A 85 -2.71 9.45 10.54
C ILE A 85 -2.09 9.51 11.94
N THR A 86 -1.38 10.60 12.26
CA THR A 86 -0.65 10.72 13.52
C THR A 86 -1.44 11.39 14.65
N GLY A 87 -2.58 12.02 14.34
CA GLY A 87 -3.30 12.89 15.27
C GLY A 87 -2.54 14.18 15.62
N ASN A 88 -1.47 14.51 14.88
CA ASN A 88 -0.62 15.69 15.14
C ASN A 88 -0.84 16.77 14.09
N ASN A 89 -1.62 17.79 14.44
CA ASN A 89 -1.96 18.91 13.56
C ASN A 89 -0.77 19.83 13.20
N LYS A 90 0.40 19.62 13.79
CA LYS A 90 1.63 20.34 13.44
C LYS A 90 2.37 19.71 12.26
N GLN A 91 1.94 18.54 11.79
CA GLN A 91 2.49 17.90 10.60
C GLN A 91 2.20 18.73 9.34
N SER A 92 3.11 18.66 8.35
CA SER A 92 2.87 19.25 7.03
C SER A 92 1.57 18.70 6.44
N GLN A 93 0.75 19.59 5.91
CA GLN A 93 -0.48 19.22 5.22
C GLN A 93 -0.17 18.94 3.74
N PRO A 94 -0.81 17.94 3.13
CA PRO A 94 -0.72 17.75 1.70
C PRO A 94 -1.43 18.90 0.97
N TYR A 95 -0.95 19.23 -0.24
CA TYR A 95 -1.57 20.31 -1.03
C TYR A 95 -2.94 19.92 -1.63
N VAL A 96 -3.29 18.63 -1.63
CA VAL A 96 -4.61 18.10 -1.96
C VAL A 96 -5.01 17.00 -0.99
N GLU A 97 -6.29 16.92 -0.69
CA GLU A 97 -6.85 15.84 0.13
C GLU A 97 -7.10 14.60 -0.71
N ALA A 98 -6.29 13.56 -0.49
CA ALA A 98 -6.42 12.32 -1.21
C ALA A 98 -5.91 11.14 -0.37
N ILE A 99 -6.37 9.95 -0.72
CA ILE A 99 -5.73 8.69 -0.36
C ILE A 99 -4.88 8.25 -1.56
N VAL A 100 -3.66 7.81 -1.28
CA VAL A 100 -2.82 7.18 -2.30
C VAL A 100 -2.60 5.74 -1.90
N THR A 101 -2.88 4.82 -2.82
CA THR A 101 -2.63 3.39 -2.62
C THR A 101 -1.54 2.93 -3.57
N ALA A 102 -0.67 2.04 -3.10
CA ALA A 102 0.33 1.37 -3.92
C ALA A 102 0.26 -0.13 -3.70
N THR A 103 0.09 -0.89 -4.78
CA THR A 103 0.30 -2.33 -4.78
C THR A 103 1.66 -2.59 -5.39
N VAL A 104 2.50 -3.32 -4.69
CA VAL A 104 3.86 -3.68 -5.11
C VAL A 104 3.90 -5.18 -5.35
N SER A 105 4.36 -5.61 -6.52
CA SER A 105 4.60 -7.02 -6.85
C SER A 105 6.07 -7.21 -7.20
N SER A 106 6.80 -8.01 -6.43
CA SER A 106 8.19 -8.35 -6.69
C SER A 106 8.36 -9.42 -7.77
N ALA A 107 7.26 -10.12 -8.12
CA ALA A 107 7.29 -11.09 -9.21
C ALA A 107 7.33 -10.44 -10.60
N GLY A 108 7.15 -9.11 -10.68
CA GLY A 108 7.04 -8.39 -11.94
C GLY A 108 5.81 -8.78 -12.76
N LEU A 109 5.86 -8.52 -14.04
CA LEU A 109 4.91 -9.04 -15.02
C LEU A 109 5.45 -10.33 -15.66
N ALA A 110 4.58 -11.10 -16.32
CA ALA A 110 5.02 -12.26 -17.11
C ALA A 110 6.02 -11.83 -18.20
N GLY A 111 7.07 -12.60 -18.40
CA GLY A 111 8.15 -12.31 -19.34
C GLY A 111 9.36 -11.68 -18.65
N ASP A 112 9.83 -10.54 -19.11
CA ASP A 112 10.91 -9.77 -18.49
C ASP A 112 10.45 -8.95 -17.27
N GLY A 113 9.14 -8.94 -17.01
CA GLY A 113 8.52 -8.38 -15.82
C GLY A 113 8.44 -6.87 -15.75
N SER A 114 8.96 -6.14 -16.75
CA SER A 114 9.04 -4.67 -16.73
C SER A 114 7.83 -4.00 -17.42
N ILE A 115 7.39 -2.87 -16.87
CA ILE A 115 6.34 -2.03 -17.45
C ILE A 115 6.89 -1.20 -18.62
N ALA A 116 8.08 -0.65 -18.48
CA ALA A 116 8.61 0.36 -19.39
C ALA A 116 8.60 -0.06 -20.88
N PRO A 117 9.08 -1.25 -21.29
CA PRO A 117 9.12 -1.63 -22.70
C PRO A 117 7.74 -1.92 -23.31
N GLN A 118 6.71 -2.11 -22.50
CA GLN A 118 5.36 -2.46 -22.94
C GLN A 118 4.29 -1.44 -22.50
N SER A 119 4.71 -0.26 -22.05
CA SER A 119 3.81 0.76 -21.50
C SER A 119 2.71 1.19 -22.49
N GLU A 120 3.02 1.37 -23.77
CA GLU A 120 2.03 1.71 -24.80
C GLU A 120 1.04 0.56 -25.05
N ALA A 121 1.53 -0.67 -25.12
CA ALA A 121 0.66 -1.86 -25.28
C ALA A 121 -0.27 -2.05 -24.08
N LEU A 122 0.20 -1.74 -22.88
CA LEU A 122 -0.61 -1.77 -21.65
C LEU A 122 -1.71 -0.71 -21.66
N VAL A 123 -1.47 0.49 -22.18
CA VAL A 123 -2.54 1.50 -22.39
C VAL A 123 -3.65 0.90 -23.25
N GLY A 124 -3.30 0.29 -24.38
CA GLY A 124 -4.25 -0.39 -25.27
C GLY A 124 -4.99 -1.54 -24.57
N PHE A 125 -4.28 -2.35 -23.80
CA PHE A 125 -4.87 -3.44 -23.01
C PHE A 125 -5.93 -2.90 -22.03
N PHE A 126 -5.65 -1.86 -21.27
CA PHE A 126 -6.60 -1.32 -20.29
C PHE A 126 -7.84 -0.71 -20.92
N GLN A 127 -7.80 -0.29 -22.19
CA GLN A 127 -8.96 0.15 -22.94
C GLN A 127 -9.87 -1.01 -23.39
N SER A 128 -9.36 -2.23 -23.42
CA SER A 128 -10.13 -3.45 -23.76
C SER A 128 -11.09 -3.86 -22.64
N ASN A 129 -12.04 -4.75 -22.95
CA ASN A 129 -12.92 -5.31 -21.92
C ASN A 129 -12.17 -6.08 -20.84
N ALA A 130 -11.11 -6.84 -21.19
CA ALA A 130 -10.29 -7.56 -20.23
C ALA A 130 -9.56 -6.60 -19.28
N GLY A 131 -8.98 -5.52 -19.82
CA GLY A 131 -8.34 -4.50 -19.01
C GLY A 131 -9.31 -3.73 -18.10
N LYS A 132 -10.49 -3.36 -18.61
CA LYS A 132 -11.55 -2.76 -17.78
C LYS A 132 -12.04 -3.69 -16.69
N GLN A 133 -12.18 -4.99 -16.98
CA GLN A 133 -12.52 -5.99 -15.96
C GLN A 133 -11.47 -6.07 -14.87
N ALA A 134 -10.18 -6.05 -15.22
CA ALA A 134 -9.08 -6.05 -14.25
C ALA A 134 -9.03 -4.79 -13.39
N LEU A 135 -9.54 -3.65 -13.88
CA LEU A 135 -9.62 -2.39 -13.14
C LEU A 135 -10.89 -2.27 -12.30
N SER A 136 -11.93 -3.03 -12.62
CA SER A 136 -13.23 -2.94 -11.95
C SER A 136 -13.21 -3.56 -10.57
N ARG A 137 -13.70 -2.84 -9.57
CA ARG A 137 -13.90 -3.35 -8.21
C ARG A 137 -14.93 -4.48 -8.14
N SER A 138 -15.87 -4.51 -9.08
CA SER A 138 -16.90 -5.56 -9.21
C SER A 138 -16.59 -6.62 -10.25
N ALA A 139 -15.41 -6.58 -10.88
CA ALA A 139 -15.03 -7.41 -12.04
C ALA A 139 -15.98 -7.28 -13.25
N ASP A 140 -16.80 -6.23 -13.31
CA ASP A 140 -17.67 -5.92 -14.46
C ASP A 140 -17.01 -4.84 -15.33
N PRO A 141 -16.61 -5.14 -16.57
CA PRO A 141 -16.00 -4.16 -17.46
C PRO A 141 -16.93 -2.99 -17.82
N ARG A 142 -18.24 -3.19 -17.72
CA ARG A 142 -19.24 -2.14 -17.99
C ARG A 142 -19.25 -1.06 -16.91
N ALA A 143 -18.79 -1.38 -15.70
CA ALA A 143 -18.69 -0.42 -14.61
C ALA A 143 -17.53 0.57 -14.81
N VAL A 144 -16.54 0.23 -15.65
CA VAL A 144 -15.31 1.00 -15.83
C VAL A 144 -15.31 1.77 -17.15
N ARG A 145 -14.94 3.05 -17.08
CA ARG A 145 -14.60 3.90 -18.21
C ARG A 145 -13.18 4.42 -18.01
N ILE A 146 -12.41 4.40 -19.09
CA ILE A 146 -11.11 5.06 -19.15
C ILE A 146 -11.32 6.40 -19.86
N GLY A 147 -11.07 7.51 -19.15
CA GLY A 147 -11.11 8.85 -19.70
C GLY A 147 -9.84 9.11 -20.50
N ASP A 148 -8.75 9.38 -19.79
CA ASP A 148 -7.42 9.54 -20.40
C ASP A 148 -6.57 8.30 -20.10
N GLY A 149 -5.77 7.89 -21.10
CA GLY A 149 -4.81 6.80 -20.96
C GLY A 149 -3.60 7.09 -21.84
N PHE A 150 -2.42 7.13 -21.25
CA PHE A 150 -1.17 7.40 -21.97
C PHE A 150 0.02 6.75 -21.28
N SER A 151 1.13 6.62 -22.02
CA SER A 151 2.43 6.26 -21.49
C SER A 151 3.33 7.51 -21.41
N GLU A 152 4.11 7.60 -20.35
CA GLU A 152 5.08 8.69 -20.13
C GLU A 152 6.23 8.17 -19.29
N ASP A 153 7.46 8.35 -19.75
CA ASP A 153 8.68 7.92 -19.05
C ASP A 153 8.64 6.46 -18.59
N GLY A 154 8.20 5.56 -19.45
CA GLY A 154 8.11 4.14 -19.18
C GLY A 154 7.02 3.73 -18.17
N ALA A 155 6.14 4.63 -17.81
CA ALA A 155 4.99 4.36 -16.97
C ALA A 155 3.66 4.50 -17.73
N VAL A 156 2.64 3.80 -17.27
CA VAL A 156 1.27 3.93 -17.74
C VAL A 156 0.49 4.82 -16.80
N PHE A 157 -0.30 5.74 -17.34
CA PHE A 157 -1.23 6.59 -16.59
C PHE A 157 -2.65 6.42 -17.14
N LEU A 158 -3.62 6.24 -16.26
CA LEU A 158 -5.01 6.02 -16.60
C LEU A 158 -5.92 6.87 -15.70
N LEU A 159 -6.80 7.66 -16.29
CA LEU A 159 -7.95 8.25 -15.58
C LEU A 159 -9.09 7.24 -15.62
N VAL A 160 -9.34 6.59 -14.50
CA VAL A 160 -10.34 5.53 -14.34
C VAL A 160 -11.57 6.09 -13.67
N ALA A 161 -12.74 5.86 -14.26
CA ALA A 161 -14.03 6.04 -13.60
C ALA A 161 -14.67 4.67 -13.41
N ASP A 162 -14.88 4.27 -12.15
CA ASP A 162 -15.51 3.00 -11.78
C ASP A 162 -16.81 3.28 -11.02
N SER A 163 -17.94 2.88 -11.58
CA SER A 163 -19.26 3.07 -10.98
C SER A 163 -19.59 2.06 -9.88
N SER A 164 -18.78 1.02 -9.70
CA SER A 164 -18.92 0.06 -8.61
C SER A 164 -18.84 0.75 -7.23
N PRO A 165 -19.45 0.18 -6.18
CA PRO A 165 -19.34 0.72 -4.83
C PRO A 165 -17.87 0.92 -4.42
N PRO A 166 -17.49 2.07 -3.85
CA PRO A 166 -16.14 2.30 -3.39
C PRO A 166 -15.85 1.49 -2.12
N HIS A 167 -14.58 1.12 -1.90
CA HIS A 167 -14.14 0.44 -0.66
C HIS A 167 -13.97 1.42 0.51
N VAL A 168 -13.86 2.71 0.22
CA VAL A 168 -13.74 3.79 1.21
C VAL A 168 -14.95 4.70 1.04
N ASP A 169 -15.70 4.88 2.11
CA ASP A 169 -16.87 5.77 2.10
C ASP A 169 -16.46 7.20 1.77
N GLY A 170 -17.25 7.84 0.91
CA GLY A 170 -16.95 9.20 0.46
C GLY A 170 -15.84 9.31 -0.58
N ALA A 171 -15.21 8.22 -1.00
CA ALA A 171 -14.22 8.25 -2.08
C ALA A 171 -14.87 8.62 -3.42
N MET A 172 -14.13 9.37 -4.24
CA MET A 172 -14.53 9.65 -5.62
C MET A 172 -14.60 8.37 -6.44
N LYS A 173 -15.52 8.31 -7.40
CA LYS A 173 -15.63 7.21 -8.37
C LYS A 173 -14.57 7.29 -9.46
N SER A 174 -14.03 8.48 -9.70
CA SER A 174 -12.95 8.70 -10.67
C SER A 174 -11.65 8.92 -9.94
N TYR A 175 -10.58 8.28 -10.41
CA TYR A 175 -9.26 8.33 -9.81
C TYR A 175 -8.18 8.15 -10.87
N TRP A 176 -6.98 8.67 -10.61
CA TRP A 176 -5.80 8.38 -11.41
C TRP A 176 -5.12 7.11 -10.93
N ARG A 177 -4.68 6.29 -11.89
CA ARG A 177 -3.88 5.09 -11.66
C ARG A 177 -2.66 5.08 -12.55
N SER A 178 -1.52 4.66 -12.01
CA SER A 178 -0.33 4.42 -12.81
C SER A 178 0.27 3.05 -12.52
N TYR A 179 1.05 2.56 -13.50
CA TYR A 179 1.86 1.37 -13.39
C TYR A 179 3.27 1.72 -13.82
N PHE A 180 4.26 1.39 -12.99
CA PHE A 180 5.65 1.71 -13.27
C PHE A 180 6.59 0.72 -12.56
N ASP A 181 7.85 0.71 -12.99
CA ASP A 181 8.88 -0.12 -12.38
C ASP A 181 9.55 0.58 -11.20
N ALA A 182 9.76 -0.16 -10.11
CA ALA A 182 10.54 0.25 -8.96
C ALA A 182 11.63 -0.80 -8.68
N GLY A 183 12.77 -0.65 -9.34
CA GLY A 183 13.78 -1.70 -9.40
C GLY A 183 13.29 -2.89 -10.22
N SER A 184 13.29 -4.09 -9.65
CA SER A 184 12.76 -5.31 -10.27
C SER A 184 11.28 -5.55 -10.00
N ALA A 185 10.63 -4.69 -9.23
CA ALA A 185 9.22 -4.83 -8.89
C ALA A 185 8.34 -3.89 -9.73
N VAL A 186 7.09 -4.30 -9.91
CA VAL A 186 6.04 -3.48 -10.49
C VAL A 186 5.23 -2.82 -9.40
N VAL A 187 4.98 -1.53 -9.54
CA VAL A 187 4.12 -0.74 -8.67
C VAL A 187 2.88 -0.30 -9.43
N ALA A 188 1.70 -0.65 -8.91
CA ALA A 188 0.43 -0.09 -9.32
C ALA A 188 -0.02 0.93 -8.27
N MET A 189 -0.08 2.21 -8.63
CA MET A 189 -0.39 3.30 -7.71
C MET A 189 -1.67 4.03 -8.11
N SER A 190 -2.53 4.38 -7.13
CA SER A 190 -3.74 5.14 -7.39
C SER A 190 -3.85 6.35 -6.47
N VAL A 191 -4.35 7.46 -7.01
CA VAL A 191 -4.69 8.69 -6.29
C VAL A 191 -6.19 8.86 -6.31
N ILE A 192 -6.83 8.83 -5.14
CA ILE A 192 -8.26 8.82 -4.95
C ILE A 192 -8.65 10.02 -4.08
N GLY A 193 -9.39 10.96 -4.62
CA GLY A 193 -9.94 12.10 -3.88
C GLY A 193 -11.22 11.75 -3.11
N PHE A 194 -11.76 12.72 -2.39
CA PHE A 194 -13.01 12.60 -1.64
C PHE A 194 -14.12 13.40 -2.28
N GLN A 195 -15.37 12.91 -2.19
CA GLN A 195 -16.55 13.58 -2.75
C GLN A 195 -16.83 14.91 -2.03
N GLN A 196 -16.50 15.02 -0.75
CA GLN A 196 -16.70 16.24 0.06
C GLN A 196 -15.67 17.33 -0.28
N ASN A 197 -14.47 16.94 -0.72
CA ASN A 197 -13.43 17.85 -1.17
C ASN A 197 -12.79 17.27 -2.44
N PRO A 198 -13.48 17.40 -3.60
CA PRO A 198 -13.05 16.73 -4.83
C PRO A 198 -11.77 17.36 -5.36
N ILE A 199 -10.84 16.51 -5.75
CA ILE A 199 -9.65 16.91 -6.49
C ILE A 199 -9.93 16.94 -7.99
N SER A 200 -9.36 17.91 -8.70
CA SER A 200 -9.42 17.94 -10.15
C SER A 200 -8.58 16.83 -10.79
N GLY A 201 -8.88 16.51 -12.05
CA GLY A 201 -8.05 15.55 -12.80
C GLY A 201 -6.57 15.98 -12.88
N THR A 202 -6.31 17.28 -13.03
CA THR A 202 -4.94 17.83 -13.07
C THR A 202 -4.21 17.68 -11.74
N GLU A 203 -4.86 17.95 -10.62
CA GLU A 203 -4.28 17.79 -9.28
C GLU A 203 -3.97 16.32 -8.97
N GLY A 204 -4.92 15.41 -9.28
CA GLY A 204 -4.72 13.98 -9.10
C GLY A 204 -3.55 13.44 -9.93
N LEU A 205 -3.45 13.83 -11.20
CA LEU A 205 -2.33 13.46 -12.07
C LEU A 205 -0.99 14.03 -11.56
N SER A 206 -0.98 15.30 -11.15
CA SER A 206 0.21 15.95 -10.60
C SER A 206 0.71 15.24 -9.33
N LEU A 207 -0.19 14.86 -8.44
CA LEU A 207 0.16 14.11 -7.23
C LEU A 207 0.71 12.72 -7.60
N LEU A 208 0.08 12.02 -8.53
CA LEU A 208 0.52 10.70 -8.97
C LEU A 208 1.92 10.74 -9.61
N ARG A 209 2.21 11.76 -10.45
CA ARG A 209 3.55 11.98 -11.01
C ARG A 209 4.60 12.20 -9.93
N ARG A 210 4.32 13.01 -8.90
CA ARG A 210 5.24 13.24 -7.76
C ARG A 210 5.55 11.96 -7.00
N PHE A 211 4.55 11.09 -6.80
CA PHE A 211 4.79 9.78 -6.21
C PHE A 211 5.64 8.89 -7.12
N LYS A 212 5.32 8.83 -8.42
CA LYS A 212 6.09 8.05 -9.41
C LYS A 212 7.53 8.51 -9.47
N GLU A 213 7.81 9.80 -9.58
CA GLU A 213 9.16 10.36 -9.65
C GLU A 213 10.03 10.00 -8.44
N ARG A 214 9.44 9.92 -7.24
CA ARG A 214 10.16 9.53 -6.02
C ARG A 214 10.45 8.03 -5.96
N ASN A 215 9.65 7.22 -6.62
CA ASN A 215 9.63 5.77 -6.44
C ASN A 215 10.06 4.99 -7.68
N ALA A 216 9.95 5.55 -8.88
CA ALA A 216 10.45 4.94 -10.08
C ALA A 216 11.98 4.99 -10.07
N ARG A 217 12.62 3.83 -10.06
CA ARG A 217 14.05 3.71 -10.32
C ARG A 217 14.23 3.27 -11.76
N ALA A 218 15.22 3.85 -12.44
CA ALA A 218 15.61 3.34 -13.75
C ALA A 218 15.89 1.84 -13.63
N PRO A 219 15.44 1.00 -14.59
CA PRO A 219 15.79 -0.41 -14.59
C PRO A 219 17.32 -0.51 -14.47
N PHE A 220 17.81 -1.38 -13.57
CA PHE A 220 19.23 -1.66 -13.43
C PHE A 220 19.76 -2.04 -14.81
N SER A 221 20.47 -1.15 -15.47
CA SER A 221 21.13 -1.50 -16.71
C SER A 221 22.19 -2.55 -16.38
N LYS A 222 22.28 -3.64 -17.17
CA LYS A 222 23.36 -4.63 -17.04
C LYS A 222 24.74 -3.97 -17.01
N ALA A 223 24.91 -2.82 -17.68
CA ALA A 223 26.09 -1.98 -17.64
C ALA A 223 26.47 -1.47 -16.24
N SER A 224 25.50 -1.22 -15.36
CA SER A 224 25.77 -0.81 -13.96
C SER A 224 26.27 -1.99 -13.10
N GLN A 225 25.84 -3.20 -13.37
CA GLN A 225 26.31 -4.40 -12.69
C GLN A 225 27.75 -4.78 -13.13
N GLU A 226 28.08 -4.64 -14.42
CA GLU A 226 29.43 -4.87 -14.93
C GLU A 226 30.43 -3.83 -14.42
N ALA A 227 30.03 -2.57 -14.29
CA ALA A 227 30.88 -1.51 -13.74
C ALA A 227 31.19 -1.70 -12.25
N ASP A 228 30.24 -2.22 -11.46
CA ASP A 228 30.44 -2.48 -10.02
C ASP A 228 31.22 -3.78 -9.78
N ALA A 229 31.07 -4.78 -10.65
CA ALA A 229 31.86 -6.02 -10.62
C ALA A 229 33.33 -5.82 -11.05
N GLN A 230 33.64 -4.76 -11.79
CA GLN A 230 34.99 -4.43 -12.26
C GLN A 230 35.72 -3.43 -11.33
N ARG A 231 35.11 -2.97 -10.24
CA ARG A 231 35.77 -2.08 -9.29
C ARG A 231 36.84 -2.86 -8.51
N PRO A 232 38.13 -2.49 -8.65
CA PRO A 232 39.19 -3.21 -7.91
C PRO A 232 38.99 -3.02 -6.41
N VAL A 233 39.01 -4.15 -5.68
CA VAL A 233 39.02 -4.14 -4.22
C VAL A 233 40.33 -3.50 -3.77
N GLN A 234 40.27 -2.23 -3.34
CA GLN A 234 41.41 -1.58 -2.66
C GLN A 234 41.59 -2.25 -1.31
N ARG A 235 42.62 -3.07 -1.19
CA ARG A 235 43.05 -3.58 0.11
C ARG A 235 43.73 -2.43 0.88
N PRO A 236 43.34 -2.19 2.12
CA PRO A 236 44.08 -1.26 2.97
C PRO A 236 45.47 -1.85 3.26
N GLY A 237 46.50 -1.03 2.99
CA GLY A 237 47.91 -1.32 3.32
C GLY A 237 48.21 -1.07 4.79
#